data_c73d7e380525acc6560f10cf90cb4e5a
#
_entry.id   c73d7e380525acc6560f10cf90cb4e5a
#
_cell.length_a   1.000
_cell.length_b   1.000
_cell.length_c   1.000
_cell.angle_alpha   90.00
_cell.angle_beta   90.00
_cell.angle_gamma   90.00
#
_symmetry.space_group_name_H-M   'P 1'
#
loop_
_entity.id
_entity.type
_entity.pdbx_description
1 polymer ?
#
loop_
_entity_poly.entity_id
_entity_poly.type
_entity_poly.pdbx_seq_one_letter_code
_entity_poly.pdbx_strand_id
1 'polypeptide(L)'
;MEDTIKIVGEGLTRLIEKIVKDNNTPVKDAVLDRFINYYSAHLADFTRPYPGVIKTLEMLGRYKKAVISNKRESLSKKLLDQLGLMKFFDIVLGGDSASGKKPSPAPVKKVLETLGIEPHRAVIVGDSDLDIQAGKG
;
A
#
# COMPACT_ATOMS: atom_id res chain seq x y z
N MET A 1 6.77 -16.38 -14.82
CA MET A 1 6.84 -14.95 -14.54
C MET A 1 5.47 -14.27 -14.55
N GLU A 2 4.55 -14.62 -15.44
CA GLU A 2 3.17 -14.08 -15.46
C GLU A 2 2.35 -14.37 -14.19
N ASP A 3 2.51 -15.54 -13.58
CA ASP A 3 1.76 -15.91 -12.37
C ASP A 3 2.19 -15.11 -11.12
N THR A 4 3.43 -14.64 -11.06
CA THR A 4 3.92 -13.84 -9.93
C THR A 4 3.31 -12.43 -9.93
N ILE A 5 3.07 -11.86 -11.10
CA ILE A 5 2.50 -10.51 -11.26
C ILE A 5 1.05 -10.47 -10.75
N LYS A 6 0.26 -11.52 -11.00
CA LYS A 6 -1.14 -11.62 -10.54
C LYS A 6 -1.30 -11.74 -9.04
N ILE A 7 -0.25 -12.12 -8.31
CA ILE A 7 -0.29 -12.39 -6.87
C ILE A 7 0.15 -11.16 -6.04
N VAL A 8 0.88 -10.23 -6.65
CA VAL A 8 1.53 -9.10 -5.96
C VAL A 8 0.55 -8.03 -5.42
N GLY A 9 -0.69 -7.97 -5.87
CA GLY A 9 -1.68 -6.99 -5.37
C GLY A 9 -2.43 -7.39 -4.08
N GLU A 10 -2.41 -8.68 -3.70
CA GLU A 10 -3.26 -9.22 -2.62
C GLU A 10 -2.64 -9.16 -1.22
N GLY A 11 -1.40 -8.72 -1.12
CA GLY A 11 -0.63 -8.62 0.12
C GLY A 11 0.28 -9.82 0.38
N LEU A 12 1.33 -9.56 1.16
CA LEU A 12 2.48 -10.46 1.36
C LEU A 12 2.11 -11.82 1.95
N THR A 13 1.19 -11.86 2.93
CA THR A 13 0.77 -13.11 3.57
C THR A 13 0.17 -14.08 2.55
N ARG A 14 -0.71 -13.60 1.67
CA ARG A 14 -1.28 -14.43 0.60
C ARG A 14 -0.24 -14.89 -0.42
N LEU A 15 0.74 -14.05 -0.72
CA LEU A 15 1.86 -14.44 -1.59
C LEU A 15 2.62 -15.63 -1.00
N ILE A 16 2.97 -15.56 0.28
CA ILE A 16 3.70 -16.65 0.97
C ILE A 16 2.83 -17.91 1.06
N GLU A 17 1.55 -17.79 1.38
CA GLU A 17 0.61 -18.93 1.41
C GLU A 17 0.51 -19.67 0.06
N LYS A 18 0.56 -18.94 -1.04
CA LYS A 18 0.53 -19.50 -2.40
C LYS A 18 1.85 -20.17 -2.81
N ILE A 19 2.97 -19.67 -2.31
CA ILE A 19 4.31 -20.17 -2.64
C ILE A 19 4.68 -21.36 -1.75
N VAL A 20 4.39 -21.27 -0.46
CA VAL A 20 4.68 -22.34 0.51
C VAL A 20 3.52 -23.32 0.50
N LYS A 21 3.67 -24.40 -0.26
CA LYS A 21 2.68 -25.49 -0.36
C LYS A 21 2.56 -26.33 0.93
N ASP A 22 3.47 -26.14 1.87
CA ASP A 22 3.46 -26.82 3.16
C ASP A 22 2.44 -26.17 4.11
N ASN A 23 1.56 -26.98 4.71
CA ASN A 23 0.59 -26.52 5.70
C ASN A 23 1.18 -26.38 7.12
N ASN A 24 2.48 -26.53 7.28
CA ASN A 24 3.16 -26.37 8.57
C ASN A 24 3.27 -24.86 8.92
N THR A 25 2.46 -24.41 9.87
CA THR A 25 2.39 -23.02 10.32
C THR A 25 3.74 -22.45 10.78
N PRO A 26 4.55 -23.12 11.60
CA PRO A 26 5.87 -22.63 11.99
C PRO A 26 6.83 -22.38 10.81
N VAL A 27 6.78 -23.22 9.78
CA VAL A 27 7.60 -23.04 8.56
C VAL A 27 7.14 -21.81 7.79
N LYS A 28 5.83 -21.60 7.67
CA LYS A 28 5.26 -20.41 7.01
C LYS A 28 5.67 -19.13 7.72
N ASP A 29 5.58 -19.09 9.03
CA ASP A 29 5.94 -17.92 9.85
C ASP A 29 7.42 -17.59 9.72
N ALA A 30 8.31 -18.59 9.79
CA ALA A 30 9.75 -18.39 9.61
C ALA A 30 10.10 -17.87 8.21
N VAL A 31 9.43 -18.38 7.17
CA VAL A 31 9.61 -17.90 5.79
C VAL A 31 9.09 -16.47 5.64
N LEU A 32 7.95 -16.17 6.24
CA LEU A 32 7.36 -14.82 6.21
C LEU A 32 8.27 -13.79 6.88
N ASP A 33 8.77 -14.10 8.07
CA ASP A 33 9.68 -13.21 8.81
C ASP A 33 10.98 -12.97 8.05
N ARG A 34 11.58 -14.03 7.50
CA ARG A 34 12.80 -13.91 6.70
C ARG A 34 12.58 -13.08 5.43
N PHE A 35 11.44 -13.28 4.79
CA PHE A 35 11.06 -12.49 3.63
C PHE A 35 10.86 -11.01 3.99
N ILE A 36 10.12 -10.72 5.07
CA ILE A 36 9.85 -9.34 5.52
C ILE A 36 11.17 -8.63 5.84
N ASN A 37 12.07 -9.29 6.55
CA ASN A 37 13.37 -8.72 6.92
C ASN A 37 14.20 -8.38 5.68
N TYR A 38 14.34 -9.33 4.74
CA TYR A 38 15.04 -9.10 3.49
C TYR A 38 14.38 -8.00 2.66
N TYR A 39 13.07 -8.10 2.44
CA TYR A 39 12.31 -7.13 1.66
C TYR A 39 12.36 -5.73 2.27
N SER A 40 12.29 -5.63 3.61
CA SER A 40 12.43 -4.35 4.31
C SER A 40 13.80 -3.69 4.10
N ALA A 41 14.86 -4.47 3.97
CA ALA A 41 16.21 -3.96 3.70
C ALA A 41 16.35 -3.46 2.25
N HIS A 42 15.59 -4.05 1.31
CA HIS A 42 15.72 -3.85 -0.14
C HIS A 42 14.51 -3.16 -0.81
N LEU A 43 13.72 -2.41 -0.02
CA LEU A 43 12.46 -1.80 -0.50
C LEU A 43 12.63 -0.86 -1.69
N ALA A 44 13.73 -0.09 -1.72
CA ALA A 44 13.94 0.98 -2.68
C ALA A 44 15.05 0.68 -3.70
N ASP A 45 15.68 -0.51 -3.69
CA ASP A 45 16.83 -0.81 -4.55
C ASP A 45 16.55 -0.54 -6.03
N PHE A 46 15.37 -0.96 -6.50
CA PHE A 46 14.93 -0.80 -7.89
C PHE A 46 13.65 0.03 -8.04
N THR A 47 13.17 0.65 -6.94
CA THR A 47 11.95 1.45 -6.95
C THR A 47 12.29 2.93 -7.15
N ARG A 48 11.60 3.57 -8.07
CA ARG A 48 11.72 5.01 -8.35
C ARG A 48 10.33 5.59 -8.57
N PRO A 49 10.09 6.86 -8.18
CA PRO A 49 8.87 7.55 -8.59
C PRO A 49 8.81 7.64 -10.11
N TYR A 50 7.61 7.51 -10.67
CA TYR A 50 7.42 7.79 -12.10
C TYR A 50 7.76 9.25 -12.43
N PRO A 51 8.20 9.54 -13.67
CA PRO A 51 8.45 10.92 -14.10
C PRO A 51 7.25 11.82 -13.82
N GLY A 52 7.50 12.98 -13.26
CA GLY A 52 6.46 13.97 -12.95
C GLY A 52 5.78 13.82 -11.60
N VAL A 53 5.89 12.69 -10.90
CA VAL A 53 5.22 12.45 -9.60
C VAL A 53 5.59 13.51 -8.57
N ILE A 54 6.87 13.79 -8.37
CA ILE A 54 7.32 14.78 -7.36
C ILE A 54 6.76 16.16 -7.70
N LYS A 55 6.92 16.60 -8.95
CA LYS A 55 6.40 17.89 -9.41
C LYS A 55 4.89 18.02 -9.21
N THR A 56 4.14 16.95 -9.51
CA THR A 56 2.69 16.94 -9.33
C THR A 56 2.31 17.03 -7.85
N LEU A 57 3.00 16.31 -6.97
CA LEU A 57 2.77 16.37 -5.52
C LEU A 57 3.07 17.77 -4.95
N GLU A 58 4.10 18.45 -5.45
CA GLU A 58 4.42 19.85 -5.11
C GLU A 58 3.29 20.80 -5.56
N MET A 59 2.82 20.66 -6.79
CA MET A 59 1.72 21.49 -7.33
C MET A 59 0.41 21.28 -6.56
N LEU A 60 0.21 20.09 -6.00
CA LEU A 60 -0.96 19.75 -5.17
C LEU A 60 -0.78 20.14 -3.70
N GLY A 61 0.13 21.05 -3.37
CA GLY A 61 0.45 21.45 -1.98
C GLY A 61 -0.75 21.90 -1.14
N ARG A 62 -1.76 22.51 -1.76
CA ARG A 62 -2.99 22.97 -1.08
C ARG A 62 -3.99 21.85 -0.73
N TYR A 63 -3.83 20.66 -1.28
CA TYR A 63 -4.74 19.53 -1.04
C TYR A 63 -4.20 18.62 0.03
N LYS A 64 -5.10 18.05 0.84
CA LYS A 64 -4.79 16.92 1.69
C LYS A 64 -4.51 15.69 0.83
N LYS A 65 -3.48 14.95 1.18
CA LYS A 65 -3.02 13.79 0.42
C LYS A 65 -2.82 12.59 1.33
N ALA A 66 -3.35 11.45 0.90
CA ALA A 66 -3.20 10.19 1.60
C ALA A 66 -2.67 9.09 0.68
N VAL A 67 -1.97 8.14 1.26
CA VAL A 67 -1.61 6.88 0.61
C VAL A 67 -2.42 5.75 1.23
N ILE A 68 -3.03 4.92 0.38
CA ILE A 68 -3.72 3.68 0.78
C ILE A 68 -3.11 2.52 -0.01
N SER A 69 -2.46 1.60 0.69
CA SER A 69 -1.78 0.46 0.08
C SER A 69 -2.19 -0.85 0.73
N ASN A 70 -2.20 -1.96 -0.05
CA ASN A 70 -2.33 -3.31 0.51
C ASN A 70 -1.01 -3.84 1.10
N LYS A 71 0.10 -3.12 0.93
CA LYS A 71 1.36 -3.34 1.63
C LYS A 71 1.19 -2.98 3.11
N ARG A 72 1.92 -3.62 4.03
CA ARG A 72 1.92 -3.24 5.46
C ARG A 72 2.27 -1.76 5.63
N GLU A 73 1.63 -1.11 6.60
CA GLU A 73 1.80 0.33 6.85
C GLU A 73 3.27 0.69 7.11
N SER A 74 3.95 -0.08 7.95
CA SER A 74 5.36 0.13 8.28
C SER A 74 6.27 0.10 7.05
N LEU A 75 6.05 -0.85 6.14
CA LEU A 75 6.80 -0.98 4.89
C LEU A 75 6.46 0.13 3.89
N SER A 76 5.19 0.57 3.86
CA SER A 76 4.75 1.67 3.01
C SER A 76 5.39 2.99 3.44
N LYS A 77 5.37 3.29 4.74
CA LYS A 77 6.01 4.47 5.32
C LYS A 77 7.51 4.47 5.07
N LYS A 78 8.19 3.35 5.33
CA LYS A 78 9.62 3.21 5.09
C LYS A 78 10.00 3.42 3.63
N LEU A 79 9.21 2.88 2.69
CA LEU A 79 9.44 3.08 1.26
C LEU A 79 9.28 4.54 0.86
N LEU A 80 8.19 5.19 1.30
CA LEU A 80 7.95 6.60 1.01
C LEU A 80 9.04 7.51 1.58
N ASP A 81 9.55 7.19 2.76
CA ASP A 81 10.67 7.91 3.38
C ASP A 81 11.94 7.76 2.56
N GLN A 82 12.34 6.54 2.19
CA GLN A 82 13.51 6.26 1.36
C GLN A 82 13.44 6.94 -0.02
N LEU A 83 12.24 7.14 -0.56
CA LEU A 83 12.01 7.84 -1.83
C LEU A 83 11.88 9.37 -1.66
N GLY A 84 11.95 9.91 -0.43
CA GLY A 84 11.75 11.33 -0.13
C GLY A 84 10.32 11.82 -0.38
N LEU A 85 9.35 10.90 -0.42
CA LEU A 85 7.94 11.19 -0.71
C LEU A 85 7.08 11.36 0.53
N MET A 86 7.52 10.89 1.71
CA MET A 86 6.73 10.90 2.94
C MET A 86 6.22 12.30 3.30
N LYS A 87 7.01 13.33 3.07
CA LYS A 87 6.70 14.74 3.34
C LYS A 87 5.48 15.29 2.60
N PHE A 88 5.02 14.62 1.55
CA PHE A 88 3.88 15.08 0.76
C PHE A 88 2.53 14.57 1.27
N PHE A 89 2.51 13.60 2.20
CA PHE A 89 1.30 12.93 2.61
C PHE A 89 0.94 13.21 4.07
N ASP A 90 -0.33 13.55 4.29
CA ASP A 90 -0.90 13.80 5.62
C ASP A 90 -1.15 12.47 6.37
N ILE A 91 -1.46 11.39 5.63
CA ILE A 91 -1.74 10.07 6.19
C ILE A 91 -1.28 8.96 5.24
N VAL A 92 -0.74 7.89 5.78
CA VAL A 92 -0.36 6.68 5.06
C VAL A 92 -0.99 5.48 5.76
N LEU A 93 -1.85 4.75 5.06
CA LEU A 93 -2.47 3.51 5.51
C LEU A 93 -1.94 2.32 4.72
N GLY A 94 -1.63 1.26 5.44
CA GLY A 94 -1.30 -0.05 4.89
C GLY A 94 -2.46 -1.03 4.92
N GLY A 95 -2.24 -2.24 4.43
CA GLY A 95 -3.24 -3.30 4.43
C GLY A 95 -3.60 -3.84 5.82
N ASP A 96 -2.88 -3.41 6.85
CA ASP A 96 -3.06 -3.71 8.27
C ASP A 96 -3.59 -2.53 9.09
N SER A 97 -3.93 -1.40 8.44
CA SER A 97 -4.28 -0.15 9.13
C SER A 97 -5.78 0.04 9.38
N ALA A 98 -6.64 -0.74 8.75
CA ALA A 98 -8.10 -0.65 8.83
C ALA A 98 -8.74 -2.03 8.98
N SER A 99 -10.05 -2.10 9.20
CA SER A 99 -10.82 -3.35 9.30
C SER A 99 -10.83 -4.20 8.01
N GLY A 100 -10.30 -3.67 6.92
CA GLY A 100 -10.14 -4.34 5.64
C GLY A 100 -9.11 -3.61 4.77
N LYS A 101 -8.64 -4.30 3.74
CA LYS A 101 -7.74 -3.75 2.71
C LYS A 101 -8.49 -3.62 1.38
N LYS A 102 -7.96 -2.86 0.43
CA LYS A 102 -8.56 -2.77 -0.92
C LYS A 102 -8.79 -4.17 -1.51
N PRO A 103 -9.96 -4.48 -2.06
CA PRO A 103 -11.01 -3.59 -2.56
C PRO A 103 -12.05 -3.11 -1.52
N SER A 104 -11.92 -3.47 -0.23
CA SER A 104 -12.81 -2.92 0.80
C SER A 104 -12.75 -1.38 0.83
N PRO A 105 -13.87 -0.68 1.01
CA PRO A 105 -13.89 0.78 1.18
C PRO A 105 -13.39 1.24 2.56
N ALA A 106 -13.20 0.31 3.51
CA ALA A 106 -12.83 0.64 4.89
C ALA A 106 -11.60 1.56 5.02
N PRO A 107 -10.47 1.34 4.31
CA PRO A 107 -9.34 2.25 4.40
C PRO A 107 -9.63 3.63 3.80
N VAL A 108 -10.47 3.73 2.77
CA VAL A 108 -10.88 5.03 2.20
C VAL A 108 -11.72 5.80 3.21
N LYS A 109 -12.73 5.15 3.80
CA LYS A 109 -13.57 5.75 4.85
C LYS A 109 -12.74 6.22 6.03
N LYS A 110 -11.79 5.42 6.50
CA LYS A 110 -10.87 5.79 7.58
C LYS A 110 -10.05 7.04 7.24
N VAL A 111 -9.55 7.17 6.01
CA VAL A 111 -8.83 8.39 5.58
C VAL A 111 -9.75 9.60 5.61
N LEU A 112 -10.95 9.50 5.05
CA LEU A 112 -11.92 10.59 5.00
C LEU A 112 -12.30 11.06 6.40
N GLU A 113 -12.62 10.13 7.31
CA GLU A 113 -12.92 10.40 8.72
C GLU A 113 -11.73 11.10 9.41
N THR A 114 -10.51 10.56 9.26
CA THR A 114 -9.31 11.10 9.91
C THR A 114 -8.99 12.51 9.45
N LEU A 115 -9.19 12.81 8.16
CA LEU A 115 -8.91 14.11 7.57
C LEU A 115 -10.10 15.08 7.63
N GLY A 116 -11.28 14.62 8.07
CA GLY A 116 -12.52 15.41 8.12
C GLY A 116 -13.00 15.84 6.72
N ILE A 117 -12.87 14.96 5.73
CA ILE A 117 -13.19 15.26 4.33
C ILE A 117 -14.44 14.48 3.91
N GLU A 118 -15.42 15.20 3.37
CA GLU A 118 -16.61 14.58 2.80
C GLU A 118 -16.30 13.79 1.52
N PRO A 119 -16.95 12.63 1.29
CA PRO A 119 -16.66 11.75 0.16
C PRO A 119 -16.71 12.45 -1.20
N HIS A 120 -17.69 13.35 -1.43
CA HIS A 120 -17.85 14.09 -2.68
C HIS A 120 -16.72 15.10 -2.96
N ARG A 121 -15.84 15.36 -1.98
CA ARG A 121 -14.67 16.25 -2.07
C ARG A 121 -13.36 15.50 -2.21
N ALA A 122 -13.41 14.18 -2.32
CA ALA A 122 -12.24 13.33 -2.44
C ALA A 122 -12.15 12.66 -3.81
N VAL A 123 -10.94 12.43 -4.25
CA VAL A 123 -10.64 11.66 -5.47
C VAL A 123 -9.65 10.56 -5.09
N ILE A 124 -9.92 9.34 -5.53
CA ILE A 124 -8.96 8.24 -5.48
C ILE A 124 -8.25 8.12 -6.83
N VAL A 125 -6.95 7.94 -6.78
CA VAL A 125 -6.09 7.69 -7.95
C VAL A 125 -5.39 6.35 -7.73
N GLY A 126 -5.47 5.45 -8.69
CA GLY A 126 -4.85 4.12 -8.61
C GLY A 126 -4.75 3.48 -9.98
N ASP A 127 -4.03 2.38 -10.06
CA ASP A 127 -3.70 1.66 -11.30
C ASP A 127 -4.40 0.29 -11.40
N SER A 128 -5.23 -0.05 -10.40
CA SER A 128 -5.89 -1.36 -10.32
C SER A 128 -7.39 -1.27 -10.07
N ASP A 129 -8.11 -2.32 -10.44
CA ASP A 129 -9.54 -2.48 -10.12
C ASP A 129 -9.82 -2.42 -8.61
N LEU A 130 -8.83 -2.82 -7.79
CA LEU A 130 -8.93 -2.75 -6.32
C LEU A 130 -9.08 -1.31 -5.82
N ASP A 131 -8.43 -0.35 -6.49
CA ASP A 131 -8.52 1.07 -6.17
C ASP A 131 -9.90 1.63 -6.53
N ILE A 132 -10.38 1.28 -7.74
CA ILE A 132 -11.69 1.71 -8.23
C ILE A 132 -12.79 1.18 -7.33
N GLN A 133 -12.74 -0.10 -6.97
CA GLN A 133 -13.74 -0.73 -6.09
C GLN A 133 -13.73 -0.11 -4.70
N ALA A 134 -12.56 0.12 -4.11
CA ALA A 134 -12.44 0.76 -2.80
C ALA A 134 -13.00 2.19 -2.80
N GLY A 135 -12.87 2.92 -3.91
CA GLY A 135 -13.36 4.29 -4.04
C GLY A 135 -14.86 4.41 -4.31
N LYS A 136 -15.52 3.34 -4.77
CA LYS A 136 -16.97 3.33 -5.07
C LYS A 136 -17.87 2.99 -3.88
N GLY A 137 -17.30 2.40 -2.83
CA GLY A 137 -18.02 1.98 -1.61
C GLY A 137 -17.99 3.02 -0.53
#